data_c67d9b6d36fe411689bab78e90f8cf0f
#
_entry.id   c67d9b6d36fe411689bab78e90f8cf0f
#
_cell.length_a   1.000
_cell.length_b   1.000
_cell.length_c   1.000
_cell.angle_alpha   90.00
_cell.angle_beta   90.00
_cell.angle_gamma   90.00
#
_symmetry.space_group_name_H-M   'P 1'
#
loop_
_entity.id
_entity.type
_entity.pdbx_description
1 polymer ?
#
loop_
_entity_poly.entity_id
_entity_poly.type
_entity_poly.pdbx_seq_one_letter_code
_entity_poly.pdbx_strand_id
1 'polypeptide(L)'
;MDKKLFAIIAVVIVVAAACVVVFATGSNDDDGPVLTGSGRLLVYGNADNNDYLDESDVKMIQNILEEGSWDKEKYPFADANHDGVVTSEDVDYLKKLLDGKEKTRMWYVGSGKTDYYVNYPNTGNIAVTVDYGLMMGQVLGVYDRIVAGTDKCTKYNTDRYPGADKLTNLGTYKSSDYVDFQENLMKSGCTIVMGYIAPALYDSLRESGKDIDQINLSCSAQTKYADNTVVSSILTCGVLLGKGDAAREYCAFADKMEDYFADKMAGSNLSTFAVAYDPRDPAVINCDTHYTTGGAFGDVWTISHLPMKDKIDPQPTGMVKIDTEEFCKNVDPDIIIISLWGAAADKTAPEDVQKIVDERAQYFQTSRAYKEGNIYAVNYESIGTYMGLGALGLLGAYIWPDEYDIDEGWQTFYDFLGKFTYLKLDSIEDLKQCGGLIVYKMTTAN
;
A
#
# COMPACT_ATOMS: atom_id res chain seq x y z
N MET A 1 -40.37 2.60 -10.80
CA MET A 1 -39.20 2.75 -9.92
C MET A 1 -39.14 1.50 -9.04
N ASP A 2 -38.09 0.74 -9.21
CA ASP A 2 -37.97 -0.63 -8.70
C ASP A 2 -37.72 -0.64 -7.19
N LYS A 3 -38.41 -1.46 -6.43
CA LYS A 3 -38.27 -1.56 -4.97
C LYS A 3 -36.88 -2.02 -4.53
N LYS A 4 -36.09 -2.62 -5.44
CA LYS A 4 -34.70 -3.01 -5.20
C LYS A 4 -33.74 -1.80 -5.19
N LEU A 5 -34.04 -0.76 -5.98
CA LEU A 5 -33.23 0.46 -5.99
C LEU A 5 -33.41 1.28 -4.70
N PHE A 6 -34.60 1.21 -4.09
CA PHE A 6 -34.88 1.90 -2.81
C PHE A 6 -34.18 1.21 -1.62
N ALA A 7 -34.01 -0.11 -1.68
CA ALA A 7 -33.29 -0.87 -0.64
C ALA A 7 -31.79 -0.58 -0.65
N ILE A 8 -31.19 -0.43 -1.83
CA ILE A 8 -29.74 -0.11 -1.97
C ILE A 8 -29.45 1.31 -1.49
N ILE A 9 -30.33 2.27 -1.78
CA ILE A 9 -30.14 3.67 -1.32
C ILE A 9 -30.36 3.79 0.20
N ALA A 10 -31.28 3.00 0.77
CA ALA A 10 -31.53 2.99 2.22
C ALA A 10 -30.36 2.36 3.01
N VAL A 11 -29.70 1.34 2.45
CA VAL A 11 -28.51 0.71 3.08
C VAL A 11 -27.30 1.65 3.07
N VAL A 12 -27.08 2.40 1.99
CA VAL A 12 -25.98 3.37 1.89
C VAL A 12 -26.15 4.53 2.89
N ILE A 13 -27.39 4.97 3.15
CA ILE A 13 -27.65 6.04 4.13
C ILE A 13 -27.55 5.53 5.58
N VAL A 14 -27.87 4.26 5.83
CA VAL A 14 -27.79 3.67 7.18
C VAL A 14 -26.33 3.34 7.55
N VAL A 15 -25.49 2.94 6.60
CA VAL A 15 -24.06 2.68 6.84
C VAL A 15 -23.29 3.99 7.09
N ALA A 16 -23.61 5.08 6.37
CA ALA A 16 -23.03 6.40 6.65
C ALA A 16 -23.45 6.99 8.02
N ALA A 17 -24.60 6.56 8.57
CA ALA A 17 -25.06 6.96 9.90
C ALA A 17 -24.59 6.02 11.03
N ALA A 18 -24.19 4.78 10.71
CA ALA A 18 -23.74 3.80 11.70
C ALA A 18 -22.25 3.98 12.06
N CYS A 19 -21.42 4.51 11.16
CA CYS A 19 -20.01 4.81 11.44
C CYS A 19 -19.83 5.97 12.44
N VAL A 20 -20.85 6.76 12.73
CA VAL A 20 -20.81 7.86 13.71
C VAL A 20 -21.24 7.41 15.13
N VAL A 21 -21.78 6.20 15.31
CA VAL A 21 -22.45 5.81 16.58
C VAL A 21 -21.68 4.76 17.40
N VAL A 22 -20.65 4.10 16.89
CA VAL A 22 -20.00 2.98 17.60
C VAL A 22 -18.87 3.39 18.53
N PHE A 23 -18.39 4.64 18.49
CA PHE A 23 -17.34 5.12 19.41
C PHE A 23 -17.81 6.00 20.59
N ALA A 24 -19.11 6.09 20.86
CA ALA A 24 -19.66 6.97 21.90
C ALA A 24 -20.22 6.25 23.14
N THR A 25 -19.65 5.07 23.52
CA THR A 25 -20.00 4.44 24.81
C THR A 25 -18.76 3.98 25.59
N GLY A 26 -17.93 4.91 25.95
CA GLY A 26 -16.91 4.76 26.98
C GLY A 26 -16.99 5.97 27.91
N SER A 27 -17.77 5.88 28.96
CA SER A 27 -17.81 6.90 30.00
C SER A 27 -16.51 6.90 30.80
N ASN A 28 -15.67 7.88 30.54
CA ASN A 28 -14.78 8.44 31.52
C ASN A 28 -14.79 9.94 31.28
N ASP A 29 -15.18 10.68 32.35
CA ASP A 29 -15.23 12.12 32.39
C ASP A 29 -13.82 12.71 32.31
N ASP A 30 -13.33 12.89 31.10
CA ASP A 30 -12.20 13.74 30.78
C ASP A 30 -12.59 14.52 29.51
N ASP A 31 -13.02 15.78 29.73
CA ASP A 31 -13.59 16.69 28.73
C ASP A 31 -12.52 17.21 27.71
N GLY A 32 -11.51 16.40 27.35
CA GLY A 32 -10.56 16.74 26.29
C GLY A 32 -11.13 16.43 24.91
N PRO A 33 -10.70 17.16 23.85
CA PRO A 33 -11.14 16.88 22.48
C PRO A 33 -10.79 15.44 22.12
N VAL A 34 -11.80 14.68 21.68
CA VAL A 34 -11.64 13.28 21.26
C VAL A 34 -10.95 13.27 19.91
N LEU A 35 -9.79 12.61 19.81
CA LEU A 35 -9.18 12.30 18.53
C LEU A 35 -10.13 11.39 17.76
N THR A 36 -10.63 11.85 16.63
CA THR A 36 -11.64 11.12 15.83
C THR A 36 -11.03 10.38 14.65
N GLY A 37 -9.68 10.38 14.54
CA GLY A 37 -9.01 10.02 13.32
C GLY A 37 -8.40 8.62 13.28
N SER A 38 -8.20 8.14 12.06
CA SER A 38 -7.57 6.86 11.74
C SER A 38 -6.06 6.82 12.02
N GLY A 39 -5.41 7.99 12.19
CA GLY A 39 -3.96 8.11 12.36
C GLY A 39 -3.14 7.82 11.10
N ARG A 40 -3.77 7.78 9.93
CA ARG A 40 -3.10 7.36 8.69
C ARG A 40 -2.66 8.50 7.77
N LEU A 41 -3.12 9.74 8.01
CA LEU A 41 -2.62 10.93 7.30
C LEU A 41 -1.42 11.52 8.05
N LEU A 42 -0.23 11.32 7.51
CA LEU A 42 1.03 11.65 8.16
C LEU A 42 1.57 13.02 7.75
N VAL A 43 0.75 14.06 7.86
CA VAL A 43 1.08 15.43 7.50
C VAL A 43 1.01 16.33 8.73
N TYR A 44 2.04 17.13 8.95
CA TYR A 44 2.03 18.15 10.01
C TYR A 44 0.98 19.22 9.70
N GLY A 45 0.22 19.57 10.69
CA GLY A 45 -1.02 20.34 10.58
C GLY A 45 -2.28 19.48 10.71
N ASN A 46 -2.21 18.15 10.54
CA ASN A 46 -3.31 17.22 10.80
C ASN A 46 -3.47 17.00 12.31
N ALA A 47 -4.00 17.98 13.01
CA ALA A 47 -3.99 18.03 14.47
C ALA A 47 -5.05 17.13 15.12
N ASP A 48 -6.16 16.87 14.45
CA ASP A 48 -7.21 15.94 14.92
C ASP A 48 -6.98 14.49 14.48
N ASN A 49 -5.88 14.27 13.73
CA ASN A 49 -5.40 12.96 13.30
C ASN A 49 -6.38 12.17 12.42
N ASN A 50 -7.26 12.86 11.71
CA ASN A 50 -8.21 12.27 10.76
C ASN A 50 -7.63 12.16 9.34
N ASP A 51 -8.45 11.83 8.32
CA ASP A 51 -8.02 11.66 6.92
C ASP A 51 -8.06 12.97 6.10
N TYR A 52 -8.32 14.08 6.75
CA TYR A 52 -8.43 15.39 6.11
C TYR A 52 -7.38 16.33 6.65
N LEU A 53 -6.99 17.30 5.86
CA LEU A 53 -6.27 18.47 6.31
C LEU A 53 -7.20 19.66 6.03
N ASP A 54 -7.88 20.19 7.07
CA ASP A 54 -8.93 21.19 6.91
C ASP A 54 -9.10 22.11 8.11
N GLU A 55 -10.23 22.84 8.16
CA GLU A 55 -10.54 23.79 9.24
C GLU A 55 -10.78 23.11 10.61
N SER A 56 -11.01 21.80 10.68
CA SER A 56 -11.12 21.10 11.94
C SER A 56 -9.76 21.03 12.65
N ASP A 57 -8.68 20.89 11.89
CA ASP A 57 -7.33 20.93 12.44
C ASP A 57 -6.96 22.30 12.98
N VAL A 58 -7.38 23.38 12.30
CA VAL A 58 -7.19 24.75 12.80
C VAL A 58 -7.84 24.90 14.16
N LYS A 59 -9.08 24.41 14.32
CA LYS A 59 -9.79 24.44 15.60
C LYS A 59 -9.10 23.57 16.66
N MET A 60 -8.61 22.40 16.27
CA MET A 60 -7.89 21.51 17.17
C MET A 60 -6.62 22.18 17.71
N ILE A 61 -5.81 22.83 16.86
CA ILE A 61 -4.62 23.58 17.30
C ILE A 61 -5.04 24.71 18.26
N GLN A 62 -6.14 25.43 17.96
CA GLN A 62 -6.66 26.48 18.86
C GLN A 62 -7.06 25.93 20.24
N ASN A 63 -7.73 24.76 20.26
CA ASN A 63 -8.10 24.09 21.52
C ASN A 63 -6.85 23.70 22.33
N ILE A 64 -5.82 23.15 21.70
CA ILE A 64 -4.53 22.83 22.35
C ILE A 64 -3.91 24.09 22.98
N LEU A 65 -3.97 25.21 22.29
CA LEU A 65 -3.46 26.48 22.81
C LEU A 65 -4.28 27.01 23.99
N GLU A 66 -5.60 26.82 23.98
CA GLU A 66 -6.50 27.20 25.10
C GLU A 66 -6.26 26.31 26.34
N GLU A 67 -5.95 25.04 26.15
CA GLU A 67 -5.56 24.11 27.22
C GLU A 67 -4.19 24.45 27.82
N GLY A 68 -3.36 25.24 27.13
CA GLY A 68 -2.08 25.74 27.61
C GLY A 68 -0.95 24.68 27.63
N SER A 69 -1.16 23.52 27.09
CA SER A 69 -0.14 22.45 26.97
C SER A 69 -0.34 21.60 25.74
N TRP A 70 0.76 21.28 25.06
CA TRP A 70 0.76 20.39 23.91
C TRP A 70 1.25 18.99 24.31
N ASP A 71 0.37 18.03 24.22
CA ASP A 71 0.67 16.61 24.35
C ASP A 71 1.08 16.02 22.99
N LYS A 72 2.38 15.80 22.80
CA LYS A 72 2.94 15.28 21.53
C LYS A 72 2.49 13.86 21.20
N GLU A 73 2.16 13.04 22.19
CA GLU A 73 1.69 11.68 21.97
C GLU A 73 0.24 11.69 21.47
N LYS A 74 -0.56 12.58 22.04
CA LYS A 74 -1.97 12.74 21.67
C LYS A 74 -2.16 13.50 20.35
N TYR A 75 -1.36 14.53 20.11
CA TYR A 75 -1.47 15.43 18.94
C TYR A 75 -0.13 15.51 18.18
N PRO A 76 0.33 14.40 17.57
CA PRO A 76 1.69 14.32 17.02
C PRO A 76 1.96 15.29 15.87
N PHE A 77 0.91 15.74 15.17
CA PHE A 77 1.01 16.60 13.99
C PHE A 77 0.52 18.04 14.20
N ALA A 78 0.27 18.47 15.46
CA ALA A 78 -0.24 19.82 15.74
C ALA A 78 0.78 20.95 15.45
N ASP A 79 2.08 20.65 15.44
CA ASP A 79 3.18 21.57 15.08
C ASP A 79 3.24 21.70 13.54
N ALA A 80 2.38 22.55 12.98
CA ALA A 80 2.16 22.64 11.54
C ALA A 80 3.37 23.23 10.77
N ASN A 81 4.11 24.16 11.41
CA ASN A 81 5.29 24.78 10.83
C ASN A 81 6.58 23.99 11.09
N HIS A 82 6.50 22.95 11.94
CA HIS A 82 7.58 22.05 12.31
C HIS A 82 8.78 22.76 12.96
N ASP A 83 8.51 23.69 13.88
CA ASP A 83 9.54 24.42 14.63
C ASP A 83 9.81 23.82 16.05
N GLY A 84 9.04 22.82 16.44
CA GLY A 84 9.19 22.07 17.69
C GLY A 84 8.30 22.54 18.83
N VAL A 85 7.43 23.53 18.60
CA VAL A 85 6.46 24.03 19.57
C VAL A 85 5.11 24.26 18.89
N VAL A 86 4.02 24.22 19.65
CA VAL A 86 2.69 24.57 19.14
C VAL A 86 2.30 25.94 19.65
N THR A 87 2.10 26.88 18.74
CA THR A 87 1.77 28.28 19.00
C THR A 87 0.69 28.81 18.05
N SER A 88 0.31 30.09 18.19
CA SER A 88 -0.59 30.72 17.21
C SER A 88 0.02 30.82 15.81
N GLU A 89 1.34 30.66 15.67
CA GLU A 89 2.01 30.65 14.37
C GLU A 89 1.64 29.40 13.57
N ASP A 90 1.35 28.26 14.24
CA ASP A 90 0.88 27.03 13.59
C ASP A 90 -0.53 27.20 13.03
N VAL A 91 -1.39 27.92 13.75
CA VAL A 91 -2.73 28.27 13.24
C VAL A 91 -2.63 29.09 11.98
N ASP A 92 -1.78 30.11 11.96
CA ASP A 92 -1.59 30.96 10.79
C ASP A 92 -0.89 30.22 9.65
N TYR A 93 0.03 29.33 9.99
CA TYR A 93 0.74 28.49 9.02
C TYR A 93 -0.20 27.50 8.32
N LEU A 94 -1.02 26.79 9.11
CA LEU A 94 -2.00 25.85 8.57
C LEU A 94 -3.03 26.57 7.67
N LYS A 95 -3.53 27.75 8.08
CA LYS A 95 -4.42 28.55 7.23
C LYS A 95 -3.79 28.93 5.88
N LYS A 96 -2.47 29.22 5.83
CA LYS A 96 -1.77 29.47 4.57
C LYS A 96 -1.69 28.21 3.71
N LEU A 97 -1.45 27.05 4.33
CA LEU A 97 -1.47 25.75 3.63
C LEU A 97 -2.85 25.48 3.02
N LEU A 98 -3.91 25.66 3.78
CA LEU A 98 -5.30 25.44 3.35
C LEU A 98 -5.73 26.43 2.25
N ASP A 99 -5.32 27.69 2.32
CA ASP A 99 -5.59 28.68 1.27
C ASP A 99 -4.87 28.36 -0.05
N GLY A 100 -3.70 27.73 0.02
CA GLY A 100 -2.95 27.24 -1.15
C GLY A 100 -2.52 28.31 -2.17
N LYS A 101 -2.58 29.61 -1.83
CA LYS A 101 -2.22 30.69 -2.74
C LYS A 101 -0.73 30.97 -2.83
N GLU A 102 -0.04 30.73 -1.73
CA GLU A 102 1.39 30.93 -1.61
C GLU A 102 2.09 29.59 -1.40
N LYS A 103 3.26 29.42 -2.03
CA LYS A 103 4.09 28.23 -1.77
C LYS A 103 4.54 28.21 -0.32
N THR A 104 4.06 27.22 0.42
CA THR A 104 4.34 27.00 1.83
C THR A 104 4.89 25.58 2.00
N ARG A 105 5.84 25.37 2.88
CA ARG A 105 6.36 24.02 3.14
C ARG A 105 5.29 23.20 3.86
N MET A 106 4.90 22.07 3.27
CA MET A 106 4.06 21.08 3.92
C MET A 106 4.94 19.94 4.40
N TRP A 107 5.05 19.80 5.72
CA TRP A 107 5.85 18.77 6.36
C TRP A 107 5.07 17.47 6.49
N TYR A 108 5.75 16.34 6.39
CA TYR A 108 5.15 15.02 6.50
C TYR A 108 6.15 13.97 6.98
N VAL A 109 5.64 12.87 7.56
CA VAL A 109 6.46 11.72 7.93
C VAL A 109 6.51 10.75 6.75
N GLY A 110 7.70 10.50 6.23
CA GLY A 110 7.93 9.61 5.12
C GLY A 110 8.59 8.29 5.52
N SER A 111 9.15 7.61 4.53
CA SER A 111 9.80 6.32 4.71
C SER A 111 10.88 6.38 5.80
N GLY A 112 10.88 5.39 6.68
CA GLY A 112 11.82 5.31 7.80
C GLY A 112 11.48 6.22 8.99
N LYS A 113 10.25 6.71 9.10
CA LYS A 113 9.80 7.66 10.13
C LYS A 113 10.64 8.93 10.17
N THR A 114 11.02 9.40 9.00
CA THR A 114 11.84 10.61 8.84
C THR A 114 10.94 11.74 8.36
N ASP A 115 11.15 12.94 8.90
CA ASP A 115 10.41 14.12 8.50
C ASP A 115 10.97 14.70 7.21
N TYR A 116 10.06 14.92 6.28
CA TYR A 116 10.32 15.51 4.96
C TYR A 116 9.39 16.71 4.75
N TYR A 117 9.64 17.49 3.71
CA TYR A 117 8.70 18.52 3.27
C TYR A 117 8.63 18.64 1.74
N VAL A 118 7.52 19.15 1.27
CA VAL A 118 7.31 19.63 -0.10
C VAL A 118 6.90 21.10 -0.09
N ASN A 119 7.16 21.82 -1.17
CA ASN A 119 6.64 23.19 -1.36
C ASN A 119 5.22 23.09 -1.94
N TYR A 120 4.23 23.23 -1.09
CA TYR A 120 2.81 23.12 -1.45
C TYR A 120 2.20 24.49 -1.77
N PRO A 121 1.34 24.63 -2.80
CA PRO A 121 1.05 23.62 -3.81
C PRO A 121 2.18 23.44 -4.84
N ASN A 122 2.41 22.19 -5.27
CA ASN A 122 3.30 21.90 -6.39
C ASN A 122 2.56 21.10 -7.47
N THR A 123 2.32 21.73 -8.60
CA THR A 123 1.63 21.13 -9.77
C THR A 123 2.59 20.75 -10.89
N GLY A 124 3.88 20.76 -10.64
CA GLY A 124 4.92 20.49 -11.63
C GLY A 124 5.04 19.02 -12.05
N ASN A 125 5.94 18.79 -12.99
CA ASN A 125 6.23 17.46 -13.50
C ASN A 125 6.88 16.56 -12.45
N ILE A 126 6.55 15.27 -12.52
CA ILE A 126 6.97 14.23 -11.55
C ILE A 126 7.98 13.30 -12.21
N ALA A 127 9.04 12.99 -11.50
CA ALA A 127 9.93 11.88 -11.76
C ALA A 127 9.69 10.76 -10.74
N VAL A 128 9.77 9.50 -11.15
CA VAL A 128 9.57 8.35 -10.28
C VAL A 128 10.83 7.50 -10.16
N THR A 129 11.16 7.09 -8.93
CA THR A 129 12.36 6.30 -8.65
C THR A 129 12.13 4.80 -8.79
N VAL A 130 10.93 4.36 -8.49
CA VAL A 130 10.48 2.97 -8.54
C VAL A 130 9.03 2.91 -9.05
N ASP A 131 8.59 1.74 -9.46
CA ASP A 131 7.24 1.46 -9.97
C ASP A 131 6.12 1.87 -9.01
N TYR A 132 6.37 1.88 -7.70
CA TYR A 132 5.42 2.43 -6.71
C TYR A 132 5.00 3.88 -6.99
N GLY A 133 5.91 4.68 -7.57
CA GLY A 133 5.56 6.03 -8.01
C GLY A 133 4.57 6.03 -9.17
N LEU A 134 4.68 5.08 -10.10
CA LEU A 134 3.69 4.90 -11.18
C LEU A 134 2.33 4.49 -10.61
N MET A 135 2.31 3.56 -9.65
CA MET A 135 1.09 3.12 -8.95
C MET A 135 0.39 4.29 -8.26
N MET A 136 1.12 5.04 -7.44
CA MET A 136 0.60 6.25 -6.78
C MET A 136 0.04 7.24 -7.80
N GLY A 137 0.73 7.43 -8.92
CA GLY A 137 0.29 8.30 -10.00
C GLY A 137 -1.05 7.89 -10.61
N GLN A 138 -1.30 6.59 -10.76
CA GLN A 138 -2.58 6.06 -11.26
C GLN A 138 -3.70 6.26 -10.25
N VAL A 139 -3.50 5.80 -9.01
CA VAL A 139 -4.51 5.91 -7.93
C VAL A 139 -4.92 7.37 -7.70
N LEU A 140 -3.95 8.28 -7.72
CA LEU A 140 -4.18 9.71 -7.42
C LEU A 140 -4.60 10.54 -8.65
N GLY A 141 -4.67 9.93 -9.84
CA GLY A 141 -5.00 10.67 -11.06
C GLY A 141 -3.98 11.74 -11.45
N VAL A 142 -2.70 11.52 -11.15
CA VAL A 142 -1.59 12.40 -11.52
C VAL A 142 -0.60 11.76 -12.50
N TYR A 143 -0.98 10.63 -13.07
CA TYR A 143 -0.13 9.83 -13.95
C TYR A 143 0.40 10.64 -15.14
N ASP A 144 -0.42 11.52 -15.71
CA ASP A 144 -0.05 12.38 -16.85
C ASP A 144 1.05 13.42 -16.50
N ARG A 145 1.29 13.67 -15.22
CA ARG A 145 2.38 14.52 -14.74
C ARG A 145 3.70 13.79 -14.63
N ILE A 146 3.70 12.46 -14.70
CA ILE A 146 4.92 11.64 -14.66
C ILE A 146 5.57 11.67 -16.02
N VAL A 147 6.73 12.30 -16.12
CA VAL A 147 7.46 12.49 -17.38
C VAL A 147 8.84 11.84 -17.40
N ALA A 148 9.30 11.35 -16.25
CA ALA A 148 10.59 10.68 -16.10
C ALA A 148 10.52 9.52 -15.11
N GLY A 149 11.33 8.51 -15.32
CA GLY A 149 11.41 7.35 -14.44
C GLY A 149 12.71 6.58 -14.60
N THR A 150 13.05 5.77 -13.62
CA THR A 150 14.22 4.90 -13.68
C THR A 150 14.00 3.71 -14.64
N ASP A 151 15.04 2.94 -14.88
CA ASP A 151 14.99 1.70 -15.64
C ASP A 151 13.87 0.74 -15.17
N LYS A 152 13.61 0.70 -13.86
CA LYS A 152 12.52 -0.13 -13.31
C LYS A 152 11.14 0.33 -13.76
N CYS A 153 10.96 1.63 -13.92
CA CYS A 153 9.68 2.21 -14.31
C CYS A 153 9.41 2.10 -15.81
N THR A 154 10.48 2.11 -16.64
CA THR A 154 10.35 2.23 -18.09
C THR A 154 10.34 0.90 -18.84
N LYS A 155 10.64 -0.23 -18.17
CA LYS A 155 10.88 -1.53 -18.85
C LYS A 155 9.87 -2.63 -18.51
N TYR A 156 9.06 -2.46 -17.44
CA TYR A 156 8.21 -3.55 -16.95
C TYR A 156 6.73 -3.15 -16.94
N ASN A 157 5.86 -4.11 -17.19
CA ASN A 157 4.40 -3.98 -17.08
C ASN A 157 3.82 -2.76 -17.82
N THR A 158 4.27 -2.52 -19.06
CA THR A 158 3.83 -1.35 -19.85
C THR A 158 2.34 -1.37 -20.15
N ASP A 159 1.68 -2.51 -20.08
CA ASP A 159 0.22 -2.63 -20.20
C ASP A 159 -0.49 -2.00 -18.98
N ARG A 160 0.05 -2.20 -17.79
CA ARG A 160 -0.43 -1.58 -16.54
C ARG A 160 -0.08 -0.11 -16.47
N TYR A 161 1.07 0.26 -17.02
CA TYR A 161 1.62 1.62 -17.02
C TYR A 161 1.74 2.16 -18.45
N PRO A 162 0.62 2.49 -19.12
CA PRO A 162 0.64 2.91 -20.52
C PRO A 162 1.53 4.12 -20.75
N GLY A 163 2.49 4.00 -21.67
CA GLY A 163 3.43 5.07 -21.99
C GLY A 163 4.64 5.18 -21.04
N ALA A 164 4.78 4.30 -20.06
CA ALA A 164 5.96 4.28 -19.18
C ALA A 164 7.27 4.05 -19.96
N ASP A 165 7.22 3.30 -21.06
CA ASP A 165 8.32 3.10 -22.00
C ASP A 165 8.79 4.37 -22.72
N LYS A 166 7.97 5.44 -22.70
CA LYS A 166 8.24 6.75 -23.33
C LYS A 166 8.74 7.80 -22.35
N LEU A 167 8.77 7.49 -21.05
CA LEU A 167 9.28 8.41 -20.04
C LEU A 167 10.77 8.67 -20.26
N THR A 168 11.22 9.87 -19.89
CA THR A 168 12.65 10.18 -19.83
C THR A 168 13.33 9.21 -18.87
N ASN A 169 14.25 8.40 -19.39
CA ASN A 169 14.96 7.42 -18.56
C ASN A 169 16.00 8.13 -17.69
N LEU A 170 15.88 7.97 -16.38
CA LEU A 170 16.79 8.53 -15.38
C LEU A 170 17.98 7.60 -15.08
N GLY A 171 18.05 6.42 -15.71
CA GLY A 171 19.06 5.41 -15.49
C GLY A 171 18.70 4.44 -14.36
N THR A 172 19.71 3.73 -13.87
CA THR A 172 19.53 2.73 -12.83
C THR A 172 19.50 3.39 -11.46
N TYR A 173 18.51 3.03 -10.63
CA TYR A 173 18.42 3.47 -9.25
C TYR A 173 19.31 2.58 -8.35
N LYS A 174 20.60 2.90 -8.30
CA LYS A 174 21.58 2.25 -7.41
C LYS A 174 22.44 3.31 -6.74
N SER A 175 22.86 3.04 -5.52
CA SER A 175 23.68 3.97 -4.75
C SER A 175 25.00 4.37 -5.41
N SER A 176 25.55 3.54 -6.29
CA SER A 176 26.77 3.85 -7.06
C SER A 176 26.55 4.85 -8.20
N ASP A 177 25.29 5.07 -8.62
CA ASP A 177 24.97 5.77 -9.87
C ASP A 177 24.11 7.03 -9.65
N TYR A 178 24.05 7.55 -8.41
CA TYR A 178 23.23 8.73 -8.08
C TYR A 178 23.64 10.00 -8.84
N VAL A 179 24.88 10.12 -9.27
CA VAL A 179 25.34 11.29 -10.04
C VAL A 179 24.62 11.34 -11.39
N ASP A 180 24.59 10.23 -12.12
CA ASP A 180 23.91 10.14 -13.42
C ASP A 180 22.39 10.32 -13.26
N PHE A 181 21.82 9.72 -12.22
CA PHE A 181 20.41 9.93 -11.87
C PHE A 181 20.09 11.41 -11.65
N GLN A 182 20.89 12.11 -10.85
CA GLN A 182 20.69 13.53 -10.56
C GLN A 182 20.80 14.40 -11.82
N GLU A 183 21.83 14.15 -12.65
CA GLU A 183 21.98 14.86 -13.91
C GLU A 183 20.79 14.69 -14.83
N ASN A 184 20.32 13.46 -14.99
CA ASN A 184 19.17 13.15 -15.84
C ASN A 184 17.88 13.75 -15.26
N LEU A 185 17.71 13.71 -13.93
CA LEU A 185 16.58 14.36 -13.24
C LEU A 185 16.57 15.87 -13.52
N MET A 186 17.71 16.53 -13.40
CA MET A 186 17.81 17.97 -13.66
C MET A 186 17.50 18.33 -15.12
N LYS A 187 17.83 17.46 -16.06
CA LYS A 187 17.54 17.63 -17.50
C LYS A 187 16.08 17.33 -17.84
N SER A 188 15.37 16.55 -17.04
CA SER A 188 13.98 16.13 -17.29
C SER A 188 12.95 17.26 -17.10
N GLY A 189 13.31 18.35 -16.40
CA GLY A 189 12.37 19.42 -16.05
C GLY A 189 11.37 19.06 -14.95
N CYS A 190 11.61 17.99 -14.22
CA CYS A 190 10.79 17.62 -13.06
C CYS A 190 11.06 18.54 -11.87
N THR A 191 10.02 18.84 -11.11
CA THR A 191 10.09 19.59 -9.85
C THR A 191 9.71 18.72 -8.65
N ILE A 192 9.29 17.47 -8.89
CA ILE A 192 8.93 16.49 -7.87
C ILE A 192 9.63 15.17 -8.19
N VAL A 193 10.19 14.53 -7.18
CA VAL A 193 10.61 13.12 -7.21
C VAL A 193 9.72 12.33 -6.27
N MET A 194 9.14 11.24 -6.74
CA MET A 194 8.17 10.44 -5.99
C MET A 194 8.55 8.95 -5.98
N GLY A 195 8.29 8.30 -4.85
CA GLY A 195 8.58 6.89 -4.61
C GLY A 195 9.60 6.71 -3.50
N TYR A 196 10.23 5.53 -3.42
CA TYR A 196 11.28 5.31 -2.44
C TYR A 196 12.53 6.12 -2.81
N ILE A 197 12.99 6.96 -1.88
CA ILE A 197 14.19 7.79 -2.04
C ILE A 197 15.17 7.43 -0.93
N ALA A 198 16.34 6.89 -1.31
CA ALA A 198 17.37 6.57 -0.33
C ALA A 198 17.88 7.85 0.37
N PRO A 199 18.18 7.81 1.68
CA PRO A 199 18.62 9.00 2.42
C PRO A 199 19.76 9.77 1.75
N ALA A 200 20.79 9.09 1.26
CA ALA A 200 21.91 9.73 0.59
C ALA A 200 21.51 10.51 -0.68
N LEU A 201 20.52 10.01 -1.42
CA LEU A 201 19.97 10.73 -2.57
C LEU A 201 19.12 11.93 -2.13
N TYR A 202 18.34 11.77 -1.07
CA TYR A 202 17.53 12.85 -0.50
C TYR A 202 18.42 14.02 -0.10
N ASP A 203 19.48 13.78 0.67
CA ASP A 203 20.42 14.80 1.12
C ASP A 203 21.12 15.48 -0.08
N SER A 204 21.61 14.68 -1.02
CA SER A 204 22.32 15.18 -2.20
C SER A 204 21.44 16.06 -3.10
N LEU A 205 20.16 15.72 -3.27
CA LEU A 205 19.20 16.57 -4.01
C LEU A 205 18.97 17.90 -3.29
N ARG A 206 18.90 17.89 -1.97
CA ARG A 206 18.79 19.11 -1.15
C ARG A 206 20.02 20.00 -1.25
N GLU A 207 21.20 19.41 -1.13
CA GLU A 207 22.49 20.12 -1.22
C GLU A 207 22.74 20.70 -2.63
N SER A 208 22.10 20.14 -3.66
CA SER A 208 22.23 20.63 -5.03
C SER A 208 21.72 22.07 -5.23
N GLY A 209 20.96 22.59 -4.27
CA GLY A 209 20.32 23.91 -4.34
C GLY A 209 19.21 24.02 -5.37
N LYS A 210 18.73 22.90 -5.91
CA LYS A 210 17.58 22.84 -6.81
C LYS A 210 16.31 22.73 -6.00
N ASP A 211 15.27 23.43 -6.44
CA ASP A 211 13.95 23.38 -5.83
C ASP A 211 13.17 22.15 -6.35
N ILE A 212 13.64 20.97 -5.94
CA ILE A 212 13.02 19.67 -6.26
C ILE A 212 12.41 19.11 -5.00
N ASP A 213 11.09 19.02 -5.00
CA ASP A 213 10.34 18.38 -3.91
C ASP A 213 10.50 16.86 -3.96
N GLN A 214 10.56 16.25 -2.79
CA GLN A 214 10.77 14.82 -2.66
C GLN A 214 9.62 14.22 -1.86
N ILE A 215 8.86 13.32 -2.48
CA ILE A 215 7.80 12.54 -1.84
C ILE A 215 8.32 11.14 -1.62
N ASN A 216 8.92 10.92 -0.44
CA ASN A 216 9.56 9.66 -0.06
C ASN A 216 8.56 8.76 0.66
N LEU A 217 7.66 8.15 -0.10
CA LEU A 217 6.63 7.25 0.37
C LEU A 217 6.64 5.97 -0.44
N SER A 218 6.34 4.85 0.19
CA SER A 218 6.33 3.54 -0.45
C SER A 218 4.90 3.01 -0.53
N CYS A 219 4.44 2.69 -1.72
CA CYS A 219 3.20 1.95 -1.95
C CYS A 219 3.39 0.43 -1.91
N SER A 220 4.54 -0.05 -1.47
CA SER A 220 4.65 -1.44 -1.07
C SER A 220 4.12 -1.56 0.35
N ALA A 221 3.40 -2.64 0.62
CA ALA A 221 2.88 -2.89 1.95
C ALA A 221 4.00 -3.32 2.93
N GLN A 222 5.13 -2.62 2.90
CA GLN A 222 6.17 -2.79 3.90
C GLN A 222 5.67 -2.19 5.21
N THR A 223 5.11 -3.04 6.03
CA THR A 223 4.51 -2.68 7.30
C THR A 223 5.52 -2.63 8.45
N LYS A 224 6.80 -2.68 8.17
CA LYS A 224 7.84 -2.51 9.20
C LYS A 224 7.65 -1.22 10.01
N TYR A 225 6.89 -0.29 9.47
CA TYR A 225 6.50 0.96 10.11
C TYR A 225 4.99 1.04 10.08
N ALA A 226 4.33 0.80 11.20
CA ALA A 226 2.87 0.87 11.32
C ALA A 226 2.30 2.19 10.77
N ASP A 227 3.10 3.24 10.79
CA ASP A 227 2.74 4.58 10.33
C ASP A 227 2.95 4.78 8.82
N ASN A 228 3.38 3.78 8.05
CA ASN A 228 3.71 3.91 6.63
C ASN A 228 3.17 2.73 5.81
N THR A 229 1.91 2.39 6.03
CA THR A 229 1.18 1.38 5.24
C THR A 229 0.94 1.88 3.82
N VAL A 230 0.52 1.00 2.92
CA VAL A 230 0.10 1.39 1.56
C VAL A 230 -0.99 2.46 1.63
N VAL A 231 -1.99 2.27 2.49
CA VAL A 231 -3.12 3.19 2.67
C VAL A 231 -2.64 4.57 3.14
N SER A 232 -1.81 4.59 4.18
CA SER A 232 -1.22 5.81 4.71
C SER A 232 -0.32 6.53 3.69
N SER A 233 0.48 5.78 2.93
CA SER A 233 1.34 6.34 1.87
C SER A 233 0.52 6.97 0.74
N ILE A 234 -0.56 6.32 0.30
CA ILE A 234 -1.45 6.86 -0.74
C ILE A 234 -2.18 8.11 -0.23
N LEU A 235 -2.70 8.08 1.01
CA LEU A 235 -3.40 9.22 1.59
C LEU A 235 -2.49 10.44 1.74
N THR A 236 -1.33 10.23 2.36
CA THR A 236 -0.34 11.29 2.56
C THR A 236 0.14 11.87 1.21
N CYS A 237 0.50 11.00 0.25
CA CYS A 237 0.88 11.44 -1.09
C CYS A 237 -0.23 12.24 -1.78
N GLY A 238 -1.48 11.80 -1.63
CA GLY A 238 -2.64 12.49 -2.18
C GLY A 238 -2.79 13.90 -1.64
N VAL A 239 -2.64 14.09 -0.34
CA VAL A 239 -2.68 15.44 0.29
C VAL A 239 -1.52 16.31 -0.20
N LEU A 240 -0.29 15.77 -0.22
CA LEU A 240 0.90 16.49 -0.70
C LEU A 240 0.79 16.94 -2.18
N LEU A 241 0.04 16.20 -3.00
CA LEU A 241 -0.18 16.51 -4.42
C LEU A 241 -1.48 17.26 -4.71
N GLY A 242 -2.26 17.62 -3.68
CA GLY A 242 -3.58 18.25 -3.84
C GLY A 242 -4.63 17.29 -4.42
N LYS A 243 -4.50 15.99 -4.15
CA LYS A 243 -5.35 14.88 -4.61
C LYS A 243 -5.97 14.07 -3.46
N GLY A 244 -6.21 14.72 -2.33
CA GLY A 244 -6.75 14.08 -1.13
C GLY A 244 -8.05 13.31 -1.37
N ASP A 245 -8.96 13.83 -2.23
CA ASP A 245 -10.23 13.14 -2.54
C ASP A 245 -10.00 11.78 -3.23
N ALA A 246 -9.12 11.73 -4.24
CA ALA A 246 -8.78 10.47 -4.91
C ALA A 246 -8.11 9.47 -3.94
N ALA A 247 -7.27 9.98 -3.05
CA ALA A 247 -6.64 9.14 -2.02
C ALA A 247 -7.68 8.57 -1.03
N ARG A 248 -8.64 9.39 -0.58
CA ARG A 248 -9.73 8.95 0.30
C ARG A 248 -10.67 7.92 -0.34
N GLU A 249 -10.84 7.96 -1.67
CA GLU A 249 -11.55 6.88 -2.37
C GLU A 249 -10.84 5.53 -2.24
N TYR A 250 -9.51 5.53 -2.28
CA TYR A 250 -8.73 4.31 -2.02
C TYR A 250 -8.83 3.89 -0.55
N CYS A 251 -8.77 4.83 0.40
CA CYS A 251 -8.96 4.55 1.82
C CYS A 251 -10.32 3.92 2.10
N ALA A 252 -11.40 4.46 1.54
CA ALA A 252 -12.74 3.91 1.70
C ALA A 252 -12.87 2.48 1.11
N PHE A 253 -12.15 2.18 0.04
CA PHE A 253 -12.08 0.82 -0.47
C PHE A 253 -11.33 -0.09 0.50
N ALA A 254 -10.20 0.36 1.05
CA ALA A 254 -9.42 -0.39 2.03
C ALA A 254 -10.25 -0.70 3.28
N ASP A 255 -10.94 0.29 3.85
CA ASP A 255 -11.82 0.13 5.00
C ASP A 255 -12.89 -0.93 4.75
N LYS A 256 -13.56 -0.86 3.58
CA LYS A 256 -14.56 -1.85 3.19
C LYS A 256 -13.97 -3.28 3.12
N MET A 257 -12.75 -3.42 2.62
CA MET A 257 -12.11 -4.73 2.51
C MET A 257 -11.63 -5.25 3.87
N GLU A 258 -11.13 -4.37 4.74
CA GLU A 258 -10.77 -4.74 6.12
C GLU A 258 -11.99 -5.25 6.90
N ASP A 259 -13.12 -4.55 6.82
CA ASP A 259 -14.38 -4.99 7.43
C ASP A 259 -14.84 -6.36 6.89
N TYR A 260 -14.79 -6.53 5.57
CA TYR A 260 -15.15 -7.79 4.91
C TYR A 260 -14.28 -8.96 5.41
N PHE A 261 -12.97 -8.78 5.52
CA PHE A 261 -12.09 -9.83 6.01
C PHE A 261 -12.25 -10.07 7.50
N ALA A 262 -12.46 -9.03 8.30
CA ALA A 262 -12.72 -9.17 9.74
C ALA A 262 -13.98 -10.02 9.99
N ASP A 263 -15.05 -9.81 9.25
CA ASP A 263 -16.27 -10.59 9.33
C ASP A 263 -16.03 -12.07 8.97
N LYS A 264 -15.25 -12.34 7.91
CA LYS A 264 -14.91 -13.70 7.47
C LYS A 264 -14.01 -14.43 8.46
N MET A 265 -13.08 -13.71 9.11
CA MET A 265 -12.21 -14.29 10.14
C MET A 265 -12.94 -14.60 11.45
N ALA A 266 -14.05 -13.93 11.74
CA ALA A 266 -14.81 -14.10 12.97
C ALA A 266 -15.37 -15.52 13.07
N GLY A 267 -14.79 -16.34 13.96
CA GLY A 267 -15.26 -17.71 14.23
C GLY A 267 -14.66 -18.79 13.31
N SER A 268 -13.73 -18.45 12.42
CA SER A 268 -13.06 -19.43 11.57
C SER A 268 -11.94 -20.16 12.30
N ASN A 269 -11.67 -21.41 11.90
CA ASN A 269 -10.48 -22.14 12.31
C ASN A 269 -9.28 -21.63 11.56
N LEU A 270 -8.29 -21.11 12.28
CA LEU A 270 -7.08 -20.57 11.67
C LEU A 270 -6.18 -21.68 11.13
N SER A 271 -5.94 -21.67 9.82
CA SER A 271 -4.93 -22.52 9.18
C SER A 271 -3.53 -21.94 9.38
N THR A 272 -2.53 -22.82 9.54
CA THR A 272 -1.14 -22.37 9.55
C THR A 272 -0.63 -22.20 8.13
N PHE A 273 0.07 -21.10 7.86
CA PHE A 273 0.62 -20.81 6.54
C PHE A 273 2.08 -20.41 6.58
N ALA A 274 2.72 -20.48 5.43
CA ALA A 274 4.01 -19.87 5.17
C ALA A 274 4.03 -19.28 3.75
N VAL A 275 4.69 -18.15 3.59
CA VAL A 275 4.92 -17.54 2.29
C VAL A 275 6.33 -17.85 1.82
N ALA A 276 6.44 -18.56 0.71
CA ALA A 276 7.69 -18.81 0.02
C ALA A 276 7.89 -17.78 -1.09
N TYR A 277 8.91 -16.95 -0.93
CA TYR A 277 9.18 -15.86 -1.85
C TYR A 277 9.94 -16.37 -3.09
N ASP A 278 9.25 -16.45 -4.22
CA ASP A 278 9.72 -16.89 -5.56
C ASP A 278 10.87 -17.94 -5.47
N PRO A 279 10.60 -19.17 -5.05
CA PRO A 279 11.62 -20.17 -4.80
C PRO A 279 12.27 -20.60 -6.15
N ARG A 280 13.45 -20.05 -6.43
CA ARG A 280 14.20 -20.31 -7.67
C ARG A 280 15.30 -21.36 -7.49
N ASP A 281 15.67 -21.60 -6.24
CA ASP A 281 16.65 -22.61 -5.85
C ASP A 281 15.94 -23.74 -5.10
N PRO A 282 15.98 -24.98 -5.58
CA PRO A 282 15.34 -26.10 -4.90
C PRO A 282 15.96 -26.45 -3.55
N ALA A 283 17.19 -25.98 -3.29
CA ALA A 283 17.88 -26.26 -2.03
C ALA A 283 17.60 -25.23 -0.94
N VAL A 284 17.23 -24.00 -1.30
CA VAL A 284 17.07 -22.90 -0.36
C VAL A 284 15.82 -22.09 -0.67
N ILE A 285 14.94 -21.97 0.32
CA ILE A 285 13.73 -21.17 0.24
C ILE A 285 13.92 -19.87 1.00
N ASN A 286 13.57 -18.77 0.39
CA ASN A 286 13.38 -17.52 1.10
C ASN A 286 11.93 -17.49 1.58
N CYS A 287 11.73 -17.48 2.88
CA CYS A 287 10.42 -17.29 3.49
C CYS A 287 10.28 -15.86 3.95
N ASP A 288 9.12 -15.29 3.73
CA ASP A 288 8.75 -14.06 4.38
C ASP A 288 8.30 -14.39 5.80
N THR A 289 8.83 -13.70 6.77
CA THR A 289 8.63 -13.99 8.18
C THR A 289 8.09 -12.80 8.97
N HIS A 290 7.53 -11.83 8.31
CA HIS A 290 7.11 -10.59 8.94
C HIS A 290 5.62 -10.51 9.16
N TYR A 291 5.17 -11.21 10.06
CA TYR A 291 3.77 -11.49 10.12
C TYR A 291 2.99 -10.89 11.21
N THR A 292 3.60 -10.57 12.23
CA THR A 292 2.87 -10.00 13.34
C THR A 292 2.84 -8.51 13.17
N THR A 293 1.67 -7.96 12.99
CA THR A 293 1.45 -6.51 13.09
C THR A 293 2.54 -5.69 12.40
N GLY A 294 2.60 -5.78 11.13
CA GLY A 294 3.48 -4.96 10.38
C GLY A 294 4.71 -5.66 9.83
N GLY A 295 4.51 -6.71 9.08
CA GLY A 295 5.57 -7.40 8.34
C GLY A 295 6.36 -6.46 7.44
N ALA A 296 7.59 -6.83 7.09
CA ALA A 296 8.43 -6.03 6.20
C ALA A 296 7.97 -6.10 4.77
N PHE A 297 7.15 -7.09 4.43
CA PHE A 297 6.67 -7.34 3.08
C PHE A 297 5.16 -7.38 3.07
N GLY A 298 4.56 -6.70 2.13
CA GLY A 298 3.16 -6.48 2.08
C GLY A 298 2.30 -7.68 1.76
N ASP A 299 2.88 -8.65 1.06
CA ASP A 299 2.18 -9.89 0.79
C ASP A 299 1.77 -10.60 2.08
N VAL A 300 2.64 -10.65 3.08
CA VAL A 300 2.30 -11.24 4.37
C VAL A 300 1.30 -10.39 5.14
N TRP A 301 1.50 -9.07 5.21
CA TRP A 301 0.52 -8.19 5.84
C TRP A 301 -0.87 -8.34 5.22
N THR A 302 -0.92 -8.37 3.90
CA THR A 302 -2.18 -8.54 3.17
C THR A 302 -2.80 -9.91 3.45
N ILE A 303 -2.02 -10.98 3.37
CA ILE A 303 -2.49 -12.36 3.60
C ILE A 303 -2.95 -12.56 5.05
N SER A 304 -2.38 -11.84 6.02
CA SER A 304 -2.79 -11.95 7.43
C SER A 304 -4.24 -11.54 7.70
N HIS A 305 -4.90 -10.87 6.75
CA HIS A 305 -6.34 -10.61 6.80
C HIS A 305 -7.21 -11.82 6.43
N LEU A 306 -6.60 -12.92 5.97
CA LEU A 306 -7.28 -14.19 5.77
C LEU A 306 -7.25 -15.03 7.06
N PRO A 307 -8.13 -16.05 7.22
CA PRO A 307 -8.18 -16.92 8.40
C PRO A 307 -6.95 -17.83 8.50
N MET A 308 -5.80 -17.22 8.68
CA MET A 308 -4.49 -17.85 8.72
C MET A 308 -3.71 -17.49 9.98
N LYS A 309 -2.90 -18.43 10.43
CA LYS A 309 -1.93 -18.24 11.50
C LYS A 309 -0.55 -18.55 10.95
N ASP A 310 0.36 -17.61 11.14
CA ASP A 310 1.73 -17.83 10.75
C ASP A 310 2.39 -19.00 11.49
N LYS A 311 3.20 -19.74 10.75
CA LYS A 311 3.86 -20.96 11.26
C LYS A 311 5.24 -20.69 11.85
N ILE A 312 5.89 -19.61 11.45
CA ILE A 312 7.26 -19.30 11.87
C ILE A 312 7.23 -18.34 13.06
N ASP A 313 7.60 -18.83 14.25
CA ASP A 313 7.65 -18.08 15.51
C ASP A 313 8.89 -18.50 16.32
N PRO A 314 9.74 -17.58 16.83
CA PRO A 314 9.65 -16.12 16.72
C PRO A 314 10.00 -15.60 15.33
N GLN A 315 9.44 -14.43 15.00
CA GLN A 315 9.62 -13.81 13.70
C GLN A 315 10.93 -13.01 13.63
N PRO A 316 11.91 -13.41 12.80
CA PRO A 316 13.05 -12.56 12.51
C PRO A 316 12.63 -11.33 11.68
N THR A 317 13.42 -10.29 11.68
CA THR A 317 13.17 -9.12 10.84
C THR A 317 13.78 -9.33 9.44
N GLY A 318 12.95 -9.45 8.41
CA GLY A 318 13.35 -9.58 7.00
C GLY A 318 13.13 -11.00 6.44
N MET A 319 13.45 -11.18 5.16
CA MET A 319 13.42 -12.48 4.53
C MET A 319 14.42 -13.44 5.19
N VAL A 320 13.94 -14.61 5.56
CA VAL A 320 14.76 -15.69 6.12
C VAL A 320 15.04 -16.71 5.04
N LYS A 321 16.32 -17.09 4.90
CA LYS A 321 16.70 -18.23 4.07
C LYS A 321 16.64 -19.49 4.91
N ILE A 322 15.84 -20.45 4.47
CA ILE A 322 15.68 -21.74 5.11
C ILE A 322 16.06 -22.82 4.10
N ASP A 323 16.78 -23.84 4.56
CA ASP A 323 16.97 -25.06 3.78
C ASP A 323 15.62 -25.70 3.46
N THR A 324 15.43 -26.16 2.24
CA THR A 324 14.13 -26.66 1.75
C THR A 324 13.67 -27.88 2.52
N GLU A 325 14.58 -28.81 2.86
CA GLU A 325 14.25 -29.99 3.63
C GLU A 325 13.89 -29.61 5.07
N GLU A 326 14.62 -28.68 5.68
CA GLU A 326 14.32 -28.14 7.00
C GLU A 326 12.96 -27.43 6.99
N PHE A 327 12.65 -26.61 6.00
CA PHE A 327 11.35 -25.97 5.83
C PHE A 327 10.22 -27.01 5.80
N CYS A 328 10.30 -28.00 4.92
CA CYS A 328 9.28 -29.03 4.78
C CYS A 328 9.09 -29.86 6.04
N LYS A 329 10.15 -30.07 6.83
CA LYS A 329 10.14 -30.90 8.04
C LYS A 329 9.71 -30.13 9.29
N ASN A 330 10.22 -28.92 9.45
CA ASN A 330 10.13 -28.19 10.73
C ASN A 330 9.07 -27.09 10.70
N VAL A 331 8.90 -26.42 9.56
CA VAL A 331 7.83 -25.43 9.38
C VAL A 331 6.52 -26.13 9.06
N ASP A 332 6.49 -27.00 8.08
CA ASP A 332 5.37 -27.86 7.65
C ASP A 332 3.98 -27.22 7.82
N PRO A 333 3.68 -26.11 7.13
CA PRO A 333 2.40 -25.41 7.26
C PRO A 333 1.25 -26.18 6.60
N ASP A 334 0.01 -25.84 6.93
CA ASP A 334 -1.20 -26.34 6.26
C ASP A 334 -1.27 -25.85 4.82
N ILE A 335 -0.81 -24.62 4.59
CA ILE A 335 -0.89 -23.87 3.33
C ILE A 335 0.47 -23.25 3.03
N ILE A 336 0.92 -23.37 1.78
CA ILE A 336 2.08 -22.63 1.27
C ILE A 336 1.59 -21.67 0.18
N ILE A 337 1.95 -20.41 0.29
CA ILE A 337 1.70 -19.39 -0.73
C ILE A 337 3.03 -19.04 -1.37
N ILE A 338 3.14 -19.26 -2.66
CA ILE A 338 4.30 -18.86 -3.46
C ILE A 338 4.05 -17.44 -3.97
N SER A 339 4.82 -16.48 -3.47
CA SER A 339 4.82 -15.12 -3.96
C SER A 339 5.78 -15.02 -5.15
N LEU A 340 5.24 -15.06 -6.36
CA LEU A 340 6.01 -14.99 -7.61
C LEU A 340 6.47 -13.56 -7.86
N TRP A 341 7.77 -13.33 -7.94
CA TRP A 341 8.30 -12.00 -8.19
C TRP A 341 8.92 -11.90 -9.60
N GLY A 342 8.30 -11.07 -10.46
CA GLY A 342 8.77 -10.86 -11.83
C GLY A 342 8.75 -12.13 -12.68
N ALA A 343 8.01 -13.15 -12.25
CA ALA A 343 7.89 -14.41 -13.00
C ALA A 343 7.00 -14.29 -14.24
N ALA A 344 6.07 -13.32 -14.23
CA ALA A 344 5.15 -13.11 -15.34
C ALA A 344 4.75 -11.62 -15.43
N ALA A 345 4.66 -11.10 -16.65
CA ALA A 345 3.99 -9.85 -16.94
C ALA A 345 2.46 -10.01 -16.80
N ASP A 346 1.71 -8.93 -16.64
CA ASP A 346 0.26 -8.98 -16.43
C ASP A 346 -0.45 -9.85 -17.48
N LYS A 347 -0.12 -9.70 -18.75
CA LYS A 347 -0.73 -10.43 -19.87
C LYS A 347 -0.02 -11.74 -20.25
N THR A 348 0.83 -12.28 -19.39
CA THR A 348 1.37 -13.64 -19.60
C THR A 348 0.21 -14.64 -19.62
N ALA A 349 0.25 -15.59 -20.54
CA ALA A 349 -0.80 -16.60 -20.66
C ALA A 349 -0.89 -17.44 -19.36
N PRO A 350 -2.09 -17.70 -18.82
CA PRO A 350 -2.26 -18.44 -17.57
C PRO A 350 -1.58 -19.80 -17.55
N GLU A 351 -1.61 -20.52 -18.67
CA GLU A 351 -0.98 -21.85 -18.81
C GLU A 351 0.55 -21.80 -18.69
N ASP A 352 1.18 -20.70 -19.06
CA ASP A 352 2.63 -20.54 -18.90
C ASP A 352 3.00 -20.22 -17.44
N VAL A 353 2.17 -19.43 -16.76
CA VAL A 353 2.34 -19.18 -15.33
C VAL A 353 2.08 -20.45 -14.52
N GLN A 354 1.04 -21.24 -14.88
CA GLN A 354 0.75 -22.52 -14.22
C GLN A 354 1.94 -23.48 -14.26
N LYS A 355 2.66 -23.56 -15.38
CA LYS A 355 3.88 -24.38 -15.49
C LYS A 355 4.95 -23.95 -14.48
N ILE A 356 5.12 -22.63 -14.29
CA ILE A 356 6.06 -22.08 -13.31
C ILE A 356 5.60 -22.46 -11.89
N VAL A 357 4.32 -22.35 -11.62
CA VAL A 357 3.74 -22.69 -10.30
C VAL A 357 3.97 -24.16 -9.99
N ASP A 358 3.66 -25.05 -10.93
CA ASP A 358 3.82 -26.50 -10.75
C ASP A 358 5.29 -26.90 -10.58
N GLU A 359 6.21 -26.26 -11.31
CA GLU A 359 7.66 -26.44 -11.10
C GLU A 359 8.08 -26.00 -9.71
N ARG A 360 7.65 -24.84 -9.26
CA ARG A 360 7.99 -24.32 -7.91
C ARG A 360 7.37 -25.17 -6.80
N ALA A 361 6.14 -25.64 -6.99
CA ALA A 361 5.47 -26.49 -6.01
C ALA A 361 6.25 -27.80 -5.76
N GLN A 362 6.95 -28.37 -6.77
CA GLN A 362 7.76 -29.57 -6.60
C GLN A 362 8.85 -29.43 -5.54
N TYR A 363 9.33 -28.22 -5.27
CA TYR A 363 10.35 -27.99 -4.26
C TYR A 363 9.85 -28.34 -2.85
N PHE A 364 8.53 -28.34 -2.65
CA PHE A 364 7.87 -28.64 -1.37
C PHE A 364 7.29 -30.06 -1.29
N GLN A 365 7.67 -30.99 -2.17
CA GLN A 365 7.04 -32.32 -2.33
C GLN A 365 7.00 -33.17 -1.04
N THR A 366 7.86 -32.89 -0.07
CA THR A 366 7.90 -33.60 1.20
C THR A 366 6.98 -32.99 2.26
N SER A 367 6.51 -31.76 2.07
CA SER A 367 5.61 -31.05 3.00
C SER A 367 4.20 -31.63 3.00
N ARG A 368 3.45 -31.36 4.07
CA ARG A 368 2.03 -31.68 4.16
C ARG A 368 1.20 -30.88 3.13
N ALA A 369 1.46 -29.58 3.03
CA ALA A 369 0.77 -28.71 2.08
C ALA A 369 0.85 -29.24 0.64
N TYR A 370 2.00 -29.74 0.20
CA TYR A 370 2.14 -30.35 -1.13
C TYR A 370 1.30 -31.63 -1.26
N LYS A 371 1.39 -32.54 -0.28
CA LYS A 371 0.68 -33.82 -0.29
C LYS A 371 -0.84 -33.65 -0.30
N GLU A 372 -1.33 -32.60 0.32
CA GLU A 372 -2.76 -32.25 0.39
C GLU A 372 -3.21 -31.34 -0.76
N GLY A 373 -2.30 -30.89 -1.63
CA GLY A 373 -2.59 -29.99 -2.76
C GLY A 373 -2.89 -28.56 -2.33
N ASN A 374 -2.35 -28.12 -1.18
CA ASN A 374 -2.59 -26.81 -0.58
C ASN A 374 -1.42 -25.83 -0.84
N ILE A 375 -0.88 -25.87 -2.05
CA ILE A 375 0.08 -24.87 -2.51
C ILE A 375 -0.59 -23.96 -3.51
N TYR A 376 -0.57 -22.69 -3.21
CA TYR A 376 -1.13 -21.61 -4.01
C TYR A 376 -0.01 -20.67 -4.46
N ALA A 377 -0.22 -19.97 -5.56
CA ALA A 377 0.72 -18.98 -6.03
C ALA A 377 0.01 -17.74 -6.54
N VAL A 378 0.63 -16.61 -6.34
CA VAL A 378 0.14 -15.30 -6.80
C VAL A 378 1.35 -14.40 -7.07
N ASN A 379 1.22 -13.46 -8.01
CA ASN A 379 2.29 -12.50 -8.24
C ASN A 379 2.41 -11.57 -7.02
N TYR A 380 3.66 -11.29 -6.61
CA TYR A 380 3.96 -10.33 -5.56
C TYR A 380 3.20 -9.01 -5.72
N GLU A 381 3.15 -8.46 -6.94
CA GLU A 381 2.47 -7.19 -7.17
C GLU A 381 0.96 -7.24 -6.95
N SER A 382 0.34 -8.42 -7.03
CA SER A 382 -1.09 -8.59 -6.78
C SER A 382 -1.45 -8.66 -5.29
N ILE A 383 -0.51 -8.99 -4.41
CA ILE A 383 -0.75 -9.09 -2.95
C ILE A 383 0.19 -8.24 -2.11
N GLY A 384 1.35 -7.90 -2.62
CA GLY A 384 2.40 -7.16 -1.89
C GLY A 384 2.40 -5.65 -2.15
N THR A 385 1.41 -5.13 -2.87
CA THR A 385 1.31 -3.71 -3.23
C THR A 385 -0.09 -3.17 -2.98
N TYR A 386 -0.37 -1.99 -3.52
CA TYR A 386 -1.69 -1.35 -3.44
C TYR A 386 -2.86 -2.19 -3.99
N MET A 387 -2.58 -3.19 -4.83
CA MET A 387 -3.58 -4.11 -5.36
C MET A 387 -3.99 -5.21 -4.37
N GLY A 388 -3.22 -5.40 -3.30
CA GLY A 388 -3.40 -6.53 -2.39
C GLY A 388 -4.81 -6.66 -1.86
N LEU A 389 -5.41 -5.58 -1.39
CA LEU A 389 -6.79 -5.61 -0.88
C LEU A 389 -7.81 -6.02 -1.95
N GLY A 390 -7.60 -5.63 -3.21
CA GLY A 390 -8.47 -6.03 -4.33
C GLY A 390 -8.37 -7.52 -4.67
N ALA A 391 -7.16 -8.09 -4.62
CA ALA A 391 -6.88 -9.48 -4.99
C ALA A 391 -7.11 -10.48 -3.85
N LEU A 392 -7.13 -10.01 -2.60
CA LEU A 392 -7.13 -10.88 -1.41
C LEU A 392 -8.40 -11.74 -1.30
N GLY A 393 -9.57 -11.19 -1.65
CA GLY A 393 -10.83 -11.94 -1.66
C GLY A 393 -10.80 -13.11 -2.66
N LEU A 394 -10.15 -12.92 -3.80
CA LEU A 394 -9.94 -13.97 -4.78
C LEU A 394 -9.01 -15.08 -4.23
N LEU A 395 -7.91 -14.70 -3.58
CA LEU A 395 -7.02 -15.67 -2.91
C LEU A 395 -7.78 -16.47 -1.84
N GLY A 396 -8.57 -15.78 -1.01
CA GLY A 396 -9.43 -16.42 0.00
C GLY A 396 -10.37 -17.45 -0.60
N ALA A 397 -11.03 -17.13 -1.71
CA ALA A 397 -11.95 -18.04 -2.39
C ALA A 397 -11.27 -19.29 -2.98
N TYR A 398 -10.00 -19.17 -3.41
CA TYR A 398 -9.24 -20.36 -3.85
C TYR A 398 -8.86 -21.27 -2.69
N ILE A 399 -8.58 -20.71 -1.50
CA ILE A 399 -8.15 -21.48 -0.34
C ILE A 399 -9.35 -22.03 0.44
N TRP A 400 -10.37 -21.22 0.64
CA TRP A 400 -11.58 -21.55 1.42
C TRP A 400 -12.84 -21.26 0.60
N PRO A 401 -13.19 -22.10 -0.37
CA PRO A 401 -14.34 -21.88 -1.26
C PRO A 401 -15.70 -21.93 -0.53
N ASP A 402 -15.76 -22.48 0.68
CA ASP A 402 -16.99 -22.48 1.49
C ASP A 402 -17.17 -21.19 2.30
N GLU A 403 -16.11 -20.40 2.48
CA GLU A 403 -16.10 -19.18 3.29
C GLU A 403 -16.14 -17.92 2.41
N TYR A 404 -15.50 -17.97 1.25
CA TYR A 404 -15.36 -16.88 0.31
C TYR A 404 -15.98 -17.24 -1.03
N ASP A 405 -16.79 -16.33 -1.56
CA ASP A 405 -17.41 -16.49 -2.89
C ASP A 405 -16.42 -16.15 -3.99
N ILE A 406 -16.19 -17.09 -4.92
CA ILE A 406 -15.23 -16.94 -6.02
C ILE A 406 -15.67 -15.86 -7.02
N ASP A 407 -16.98 -15.74 -7.29
CA ASP A 407 -17.49 -14.75 -8.23
C ASP A 407 -17.41 -13.34 -7.62
N GLU A 408 -17.66 -13.21 -6.31
CA GLU A 408 -17.41 -11.96 -5.57
C GLU A 408 -15.94 -11.58 -5.57
N GLY A 409 -15.03 -12.54 -5.38
CA GLY A 409 -13.60 -12.32 -5.45
C GLY A 409 -13.15 -11.79 -6.81
N TRP A 410 -13.61 -12.40 -7.91
CA TRP A 410 -13.34 -11.94 -9.28
C TRP A 410 -13.91 -10.55 -9.54
N GLN A 411 -15.16 -10.29 -9.13
CA GLN A 411 -15.79 -9.01 -9.34
C GLN A 411 -15.07 -7.89 -8.58
N THR A 412 -14.74 -8.13 -7.31
CA THR A 412 -14.04 -7.15 -6.47
C THR A 412 -12.69 -6.79 -7.07
N PHE A 413 -11.93 -7.78 -7.54
CA PHE A 413 -10.62 -7.51 -8.14
C PHE A 413 -10.74 -6.79 -9.48
N TYR A 414 -11.69 -7.18 -10.31
CA TYR A 414 -11.98 -6.51 -11.58
C TYR A 414 -12.35 -5.03 -11.37
N ASP A 415 -13.27 -4.75 -10.44
CA ASP A 415 -13.71 -3.40 -10.11
C ASP A 415 -12.56 -2.55 -9.55
N PHE A 416 -11.71 -3.17 -8.71
CA PHE A 416 -10.50 -2.53 -8.19
C PHE A 416 -9.55 -2.11 -9.32
N LEU A 417 -9.23 -3.04 -10.21
CA LEU A 417 -8.33 -2.76 -11.34
C LEU A 417 -8.90 -1.67 -12.26
N GLY A 418 -10.18 -1.72 -12.55
CA GLY A 418 -10.87 -0.70 -13.36
C GLY A 418 -10.88 0.69 -12.72
N LYS A 419 -10.90 0.75 -11.39
CA LYS A 419 -10.96 2.02 -10.65
C LYS A 419 -9.57 2.63 -10.39
N PHE A 420 -8.60 1.82 -9.98
CA PHE A 420 -7.33 2.30 -9.44
C PHE A 420 -6.12 2.06 -10.36
N THR A 421 -6.31 1.41 -11.51
CA THR A 421 -5.25 1.19 -12.49
C THR A 421 -5.65 1.69 -13.87
N TYR A 422 -4.67 1.78 -14.76
CA TYR A 422 -4.92 2.09 -16.18
C TYR A 422 -4.92 0.82 -17.04
N LEU A 423 -4.92 -0.34 -16.41
CA LEU A 423 -5.07 -1.61 -17.11
C LEU A 423 -6.49 -1.67 -17.72
N LYS A 424 -6.55 -1.84 -19.03
CA LYS A 424 -7.82 -1.93 -19.74
C LYS A 424 -8.23 -3.38 -19.90
N LEU A 425 -9.31 -3.72 -19.23
CA LEU A 425 -9.98 -5.01 -19.28
C LEU A 425 -11.46 -4.76 -19.62
N ASP A 426 -11.96 -5.44 -20.63
CA ASP A 426 -13.36 -5.27 -21.05
C ASP A 426 -14.32 -6.17 -20.24
N SER A 427 -13.78 -7.20 -19.57
CA SER A 427 -14.57 -8.17 -18.80
C SER A 427 -13.74 -8.90 -17.74
N ILE A 428 -14.42 -9.61 -16.84
CA ILE A 428 -13.77 -10.55 -15.89
C ILE A 428 -13.08 -11.70 -16.68
N GLU A 429 -13.60 -12.10 -17.83
CA GLU A 429 -12.99 -13.14 -18.65
C GLU A 429 -11.63 -12.66 -19.22
N ASP A 430 -11.48 -11.36 -19.52
CA ASP A 430 -10.18 -10.80 -19.89
C ASP A 430 -9.21 -10.80 -18.71
N LEU A 431 -9.69 -10.49 -17.49
CA LEU A 431 -8.89 -10.59 -16.28
C LEU A 431 -8.40 -12.03 -16.04
N LYS A 432 -9.24 -13.04 -16.27
CA LYS A 432 -8.85 -14.45 -16.17
C LYS A 432 -7.76 -14.86 -17.16
N GLN A 433 -7.57 -14.11 -18.25
CA GLN A 433 -6.48 -14.30 -19.20
C GLN A 433 -5.19 -13.54 -18.81
N CYS A 434 -5.22 -12.74 -17.78
CA CYS A 434 -4.07 -12.00 -17.27
C CYS A 434 -3.29 -12.85 -16.26
N GLY A 435 -2.54 -13.83 -16.70
CA GLY A 435 -1.87 -14.80 -15.84
C GLY A 435 -0.90 -14.20 -14.82
N GLY A 436 -0.34 -13.02 -15.09
CA GLY A 436 0.47 -12.29 -14.10
C GLY A 436 -0.31 -11.65 -12.96
N LEU A 437 -1.65 -11.65 -12.99
CA LEU A 437 -2.49 -11.02 -11.96
C LEU A 437 -3.29 -12.01 -11.12
N ILE A 438 -3.59 -13.19 -11.65
CA ILE A 438 -4.53 -14.13 -11.04
C ILE A 438 -3.87 -15.06 -10.02
N VAL A 439 -4.71 -15.77 -9.28
CA VAL A 439 -4.31 -16.77 -8.28
C VAL A 439 -4.24 -18.15 -8.94
N TYR A 440 -3.27 -18.95 -8.54
CA TYR A 440 -3.08 -20.33 -8.97
C TYR A 440 -3.13 -21.30 -7.81
N LYS A 441 -3.55 -22.51 -8.09
CA LYS A 441 -3.38 -23.66 -7.22
C LYS A 441 -2.48 -24.66 -7.96
N MET A 442 -1.58 -25.33 -7.24
CA MET A 442 -0.74 -26.37 -7.83
C MET A 442 -1.61 -27.46 -8.48
N THR A 443 -1.16 -27.97 -9.60
CA THR A 443 -1.77 -29.15 -10.21
C THR A 443 -1.33 -30.39 -9.44
N THR A 444 -2.27 -31.08 -8.80
CA THR A 444 -1.95 -32.36 -8.12
C THR A 444 -1.57 -33.39 -9.16
N ALA A 445 -0.41 -34.03 -9.00
CA ALA A 445 -0.08 -35.21 -9.81
C ALA A 445 -1.11 -36.29 -9.52
N ASN A 446 -1.90 -36.66 -10.53
CA ASN A 446 -2.81 -37.81 -10.48
C ASN A 446 -2.05 -39.12 -10.31
#